data_a36175885ab57e5d10eef6326bca5e5d
#
_entry.id   a36175885ab57e5d10eef6326bca5e5d
#
_cell.length_a   1.000
_cell.length_b   1.000
_cell.length_c   1.000
_cell.angle_alpha   90.00
_cell.angle_beta   90.00
_cell.angle_gamma   90.00
#
_symmetry.space_group_name_H-M   'P 1'
#
loop_
_entity.id
_entity.type
_entity.pdbx_description
1 polymer ?
#
loop_
_entity_poly.entity_id
_entity_poly.type
_entity_poly.pdbx_seq_one_letter_code
_entity_poly.pdbx_strand_id
1 'polypeptide(L)'
;SLGVQDFPFRAYFYHTRYSKTEHPLTQHSEATFTSVANVPIFYQKWLPDGPVRGVVMIVHGLGEHGGRYGNLVERLLPEGYAVYAIDHQGFGRSGGQRGHVNHFHDYAKDVHRLNGLVRAEQPGQPVAVFGHSMGGLITLDYAQTYPKDADCWVVQAPAVRAEMSALLVFALRLVNLVRPTFSMERPGDGVISRDPEEVRRFEEDPLFVPISTARWLVQILTAQKRVKASVAATSGPLLMLQGTADNVVIPAATQEFFERIPAADRTLLTYDGYYHELHNDIGKEKPLSDIIGWLNARMVE
;
A
#
# COMPACT_ATOMS: atom_id res chain seq x y z
N SER A 1 -38.90 1.39 -12.08
CA SER A 1 -38.13 0.16 -12.44
C SER A 1 -37.10 0.56 -13.49
N LEU A 2 -35.92 0.88 -13.05
CA LEU A 2 -34.73 1.02 -13.90
C LEU A 2 -33.82 -0.15 -13.58
N GLY A 3 -33.63 -0.99 -14.60
CA GLY A 3 -32.98 -2.29 -14.51
C GLY A 3 -31.53 -2.21 -14.06
N VAL A 4 -31.19 -3.07 -13.14
CA VAL A 4 -29.83 -3.47 -12.80
C VAL A 4 -29.31 -4.26 -14.01
N GLN A 5 -28.37 -3.72 -14.75
CA GLN A 5 -27.64 -4.49 -15.77
C GLN A 5 -26.61 -5.37 -15.05
N ASP A 6 -26.87 -6.67 -15.06
CA ASP A 6 -25.91 -7.71 -14.73
C ASP A 6 -24.76 -7.69 -15.75
N PHE A 7 -23.58 -7.26 -15.33
CA PHE A 7 -22.37 -7.44 -16.10
C PHE A 7 -21.86 -8.88 -15.90
N PRO A 8 -21.74 -9.67 -16.97
CA PRO A 8 -21.23 -11.03 -16.87
C PRO A 8 -19.74 -11.00 -16.49
N PHE A 9 -19.39 -11.70 -15.43
CA PHE A 9 -18.01 -12.00 -15.05
C PHE A 9 -17.36 -12.84 -16.16
N ARG A 10 -16.71 -12.19 -17.11
CA ARG A 10 -15.75 -12.87 -17.98
C ARG A 10 -14.44 -12.99 -17.20
N ALA A 11 -14.07 -14.22 -16.88
CA ALA A 11 -12.73 -14.54 -16.38
C ALA A 11 -11.71 -14.17 -17.49
N TYR A 12 -11.15 -12.99 -17.38
CA TYR A 12 -9.99 -12.60 -18.18
C TYR A 12 -8.76 -13.20 -17.52
N PHE A 13 -8.20 -14.24 -18.10
CA PHE A 13 -6.84 -14.66 -17.82
C PHE A 13 -5.90 -13.57 -18.32
N TYR A 14 -5.54 -12.65 -17.45
CA TYR A 14 -4.48 -11.69 -17.72
C TYR A 14 -3.13 -12.39 -17.48
N HIS A 15 -2.54 -12.87 -18.58
CA HIS A 15 -1.10 -13.00 -18.61
C HIS A 15 -0.52 -11.59 -18.68
N THR A 16 -0.23 -10.99 -17.53
CA THR A 16 0.73 -9.88 -17.46
C THR A 16 2.01 -10.42 -18.10
N ARG A 17 2.36 -9.90 -19.27
CA ARG A 17 3.67 -10.14 -19.87
C ARG A 17 4.70 -9.43 -19.00
N TYR A 18 5.13 -10.11 -17.91
CA TYR A 18 6.45 -9.85 -17.37
C TYR A 18 7.43 -10.08 -18.53
N SER A 19 8.31 -9.12 -18.77
CA SER A 19 9.42 -9.25 -19.69
C SER A 19 10.06 -10.63 -19.44
N LYS A 20 10.12 -11.47 -20.48
CA LYS A 20 10.84 -12.74 -20.43
C LYS A 20 12.33 -12.47 -20.34
N THR A 21 12.82 -12.11 -19.18
CA THR A 21 14.16 -12.46 -18.75
C THR A 21 14.07 -13.88 -18.25
N GLU A 22 14.83 -14.78 -18.85
CA GLU A 22 14.88 -16.22 -18.58
C GLU A 22 15.43 -16.48 -17.16
N HIS A 23 14.64 -16.19 -16.12
CA HIS A 23 14.83 -16.74 -14.78
C HIS A 23 13.67 -17.70 -14.51
N PRO A 24 13.97 -18.99 -14.17
CA PRO A 24 12.93 -19.95 -13.87
C PRO A 24 12.17 -19.51 -12.62
N LEU A 25 10.99 -19.13 -12.85
CA LEU A 25 9.73 -19.12 -12.14
C LEU A 25 9.81 -19.25 -10.60
N THR A 26 9.88 -18.12 -9.96
CA THR A 26 9.29 -17.87 -8.66
C THR A 26 7.89 -18.48 -8.59
N GLN A 27 7.61 -19.24 -7.52
CA GLN A 27 6.29 -19.80 -7.30
C GLN A 27 5.31 -18.64 -7.00
N HIS A 28 4.54 -18.23 -8.01
CA HIS A 28 3.47 -17.24 -7.84
C HIS A 28 2.14 -17.96 -7.59
N SER A 29 1.38 -17.48 -6.61
CA SER A 29 0.02 -17.97 -6.35
C SER A 29 -0.88 -16.86 -5.82
N GLU A 30 -2.17 -17.07 -5.98
CA GLU A 30 -3.23 -16.13 -5.66
C GLU A 30 -4.26 -16.79 -4.74
N ALA A 31 -4.82 -16.05 -3.81
CA ALA A 31 -5.85 -16.55 -2.91
C ALA A 31 -6.74 -15.40 -2.38
N THR A 32 -7.73 -15.76 -1.60
CA THR A 32 -8.61 -14.81 -0.92
C THR A 32 -8.83 -15.22 0.53
N PHE A 33 -9.08 -14.22 1.37
CA PHE A 33 -9.61 -14.43 2.73
C PHE A 33 -10.79 -13.49 2.99
N THR A 34 -11.55 -13.75 4.05
CA THR A 34 -12.68 -12.89 4.42
C THR A 34 -12.21 -11.73 5.28
N SER A 35 -12.52 -10.49 4.88
CA SER A 35 -12.21 -9.26 5.63
C SER A 35 -12.98 -9.15 6.95
N VAL A 36 -12.61 -8.15 7.76
CA VAL A 36 -13.39 -7.78 8.95
C VAL A 36 -14.79 -7.26 8.59
N ALA A 37 -14.99 -6.75 7.38
CA ALA A 37 -16.27 -6.30 6.84
C ALA A 37 -17.05 -7.40 6.09
N ASN A 38 -16.61 -8.66 6.20
CA ASN A 38 -17.22 -9.83 5.56
C ASN A 38 -17.25 -9.75 4.02
N VAL A 39 -16.20 -9.21 3.41
CA VAL A 39 -15.99 -9.23 1.96
C VAL A 39 -14.74 -10.03 1.60
N PRO A 40 -14.65 -10.65 0.41
CA PRO A 40 -13.45 -11.35 -0.03
C PRO A 40 -12.32 -10.36 -0.28
N ILE A 41 -11.18 -10.57 0.34
CA ILE A 41 -9.93 -9.85 0.15
C ILE A 41 -8.98 -10.71 -0.65
N PHE A 42 -8.58 -10.22 -1.80
CA PHE A 42 -7.61 -10.84 -2.66
C PHE A 42 -6.19 -10.56 -2.17
N TYR A 43 -5.33 -11.55 -2.25
CA TYR A 43 -3.89 -11.39 -2.13
C TYR A 43 -3.15 -12.32 -3.08
N GLN A 44 -1.94 -11.96 -3.39
CA GLN A 44 -1.03 -12.76 -4.18
C GLN A 44 0.29 -12.90 -3.46
N LYS A 45 0.99 -13.99 -3.73
CA LYS A 45 2.29 -14.26 -3.13
C LYS A 45 3.29 -14.80 -4.13
N TRP A 46 4.54 -14.47 -3.90
CA TRP A 46 5.69 -14.98 -4.62
C TRP A 46 6.67 -15.57 -3.60
N LEU A 47 7.16 -16.77 -3.89
CA LEU A 47 8.14 -17.44 -3.07
C LEU A 47 9.48 -17.47 -3.81
N PRO A 48 10.62 -17.31 -3.12
CA PRO A 48 11.94 -17.46 -3.71
C PRO A 48 12.21 -18.92 -4.11
N ASP A 49 13.14 -19.16 -5.01
CA ASP A 49 13.53 -20.51 -5.44
C ASP A 49 14.29 -21.31 -4.36
N GLY A 50 14.78 -20.65 -3.35
CA GLY A 50 15.50 -21.22 -2.21
C GLY A 50 14.74 -21.14 -0.90
N PRO A 51 15.42 -21.37 0.24
CA PRO A 51 14.83 -21.20 1.55
C PRO A 51 14.32 -19.78 1.76
N VAL A 52 13.13 -19.66 2.38
CA VAL A 52 12.60 -18.35 2.79
C VAL A 52 13.38 -17.89 4.04
N ARG A 53 14.01 -16.72 3.96
CA ARG A 53 14.73 -16.09 5.07
C ARG A 53 13.94 -14.97 5.77
N GLY A 54 12.81 -14.60 5.21
CA GLY A 54 11.94 -13.58 5.76
C GLY A 54 10.78 -13.28 4.81
N VAL A 55 9.82 -12.52 5.28
CA VAL A 55 8.61 -12.17 4.51
C VAL A 55 8.47 -10.66 4.40
N VAL A 56 8.11 -10.17 3.22
CA VAL A 56 7.71 -8.78 3.00
C VAL A 56 6.23 -8.75 2.60
N MET A 57 5.40 -8.12 3.44
CA MET A 57 4.00 -7.86 3.12
C MET A 57 3.88 -6.49 2.43
N ILE A 58 3.22 -6.42 1.27
CA ILE A 58 3.02 -5.19 0.50
C ILE A 58 1.59 -4.68 0.68
N VAL A 59 1.49 -3.40 1.06
CA VAL A 59 0.27 -2.63 1.34
C VAL A 59 0.21 -1.48 0.35
N HIS A 60 -0.64 -1.59 -0.67
CA HIS A 60 -0.68 -0.70 -1.84
C HIS A 60 -1.32 0.67 -1.57
N GLY A 61 -1.09 1.62 -2.48
CA GLY A 61 -1.63 2.98 -2.45
C GLY A 61 -3.09 3.11 -2.91
N LEU A 62 -3.55 4.36 -3.02
CA LEU A 62 -4.92 4.67 -3.39
C LEU A 62 -5.19 4.39 -4.87
N GLY A 63 -6.27 3.67 -5.13
CA GLY A 63 -6.74 3.40 -6.49
C GLY A 63 -6.05 2.24 -7.19
N GLU A 64 -4.88 1.83 -6.72
CA GLU A 64 -4.07 0.76 -7.31
C GLU A 64 -4.33 -0.63 -6.68
N HIS A 65 -3.40 -1.55 -6.84
CA HIS A 65 -3.47 -2.93 -6.33
C HIS A 65 -2.07 -3.54 -6.14
N GLY A 66 -1.98 -4.67 -5.43
CA GLY A 66 -0.72 -5.35 -5.11
C GLY A 66 0.13 -5.80 -6.30
N GLY A 67 -0.46 -5.96 -7.49
CA GLY A 67 0.26 -6.36 -8.70
C GLY A 67 1.16 -5.28 -9.31
N ARG A 68 1.09 -4.02 -8.86
CA ARG A 68 1.92 -2.92 -9.36
C ARG A 68 3.34 -2.88 -8.78
N TYR A 69 3.65 -3.76 -7.84
CA TYR A 69 4.92 -3.77 -7.11
C TYR A 69 5.96 -4.73 -7.70
N GLY A 70 5.84 -5.09 -8.98
CA GLY A 70 6.74 -6.03 -9.67
C GLY A 70 8.21 -5.69 -9.51
N ASN A 71 8.61 -4.41 -9.70
CA ASN A 71 10.00 -3.98 -9.53
C ASN A 71 10.56 -4.25 -8.12
N LEU A 72 9.73 -4.11 -7.07
CA LEU A 72 10.13 -4.43 -5.70
C LEU A 72 10.19 -5.95 -5.48
N VAL A 73 9.20 -6.69 -5.98
CA VAL A 73 9.14 -8.17 -5.89
C VAL A 73 10.38 -8.79 -6.54
N GLU A 74 10.75 -8.37 -7.76
CA GLU A 74 11.92 -8.85 -8.50
C GLU A 74 13.25 -8.63 -7.76
N ARG A 75 13.30 -7.62 -6.89
CA ARG A 75 14.50 -7.34 -6.06
C ARG A 75 14.49 -8.11 -4.74
N LEU A 76 13.33 -8.42 -4.18
CA LEU A 76 13.19 -9.13 -2.91
C LEU A 76 13.41 -10.64 -3.04
N LEU A 77 12.93 -11.25 -4.12
CA LEU A 77 12.99 -12.70 -4.31
C LEU A 77 14.42 -13.27 -4.35
N PRO A 78 15.38 -12.69 -5.10
CA PRO A 78 16.77 -13.17 -5.11
C PRO A 78 17.45 -13.09 -3.73
N GLU A 79 16.95 -12.20 -2.86
CA GLU A 79 17.45 -12.06 -1.49
C GLU A 79 16.84 -13.07 -0.51
N GLY A 80 15.97 -13.98 -0.99
CA GLY A 80 15.31 -15.01 -0.19
C GLY A 80 14.05 -14.54 0.54
N TYR A 81 13.49 -13.37 0.22
CA TYR A 81 12.23 -12.93 0.80
C TYR A 81 11.03 -13.52 0.07
N ALA A 82 10.11 -14.13 0.82
CA ALA A 82 8.76 -14.36 0.34
C ALA A 82 7.98 -13.03 0.34
N VAL A 83 7.19 -12.79 -0.69
CA VAL A 83 6.41 -11.54 -0.82
C VAL A 83 4.93 -11.85 -0.84
N TYR A 84 4.14 -11.11 -0.04
CA TYR A 84 2.69 -11.20 0.01
C TYR A 84 2.09 -9.82 -0.22
N ALA A 85 1.31 -9.64 -1.29
CA ALA A 85 0.68 -8.36 -1.62
C ALA A 85 -0.84 -8.47 -1.53
N ILE A 86 -1.45 -7.66 -0.66
CA ILE A 86 -2.91 -7.55 -0.50
C ILE A 86 -3.48 -6.59 -1.53
N ASP A 87 -4.70 -6.85 -2.01
CA ASP A 87 -5.56 -5.83 -2.59
C ASP A 87 -6.56 -5.37 -1.51
N HIS A 88 -6.63 -4.08 -1.22
CA HIS A 88 -7.52 -3.58 -0.20
C HIS A 88 -8.99 -3.68 -0.60
N GLN A 89 -9.89 -3.80 0.39
CA GLN A 89 -11.34 -3.72 0.17
C GLN A 89 -11.69 -2.53 -0.74
N GLY A 90 -12.46 -2.79 -1.80
CA GLY A 90 -12.90 -1.78 -2.76
C GLY A 90 -11.86 -1.42 -3.83
N PHE A 91 -10.70 -2.08 -3.86
CA PHE A 91 -9.64 -1.87 -4.85
C PHE A 91 -9.17 -3.18 -5.48
N GLY A 92 -8.45 -3.08 -6.60
CA GLY A 92 -7.89 -4.22 -7.29
C GLY A 92 -8.92 -5.33 -7.53
N ARG A 93 -8.58 -6.55 -7.16
CA ARG A 93 -9.40 -7.77 -7.30
C ARG A 93 -10.21 -8.11 -6.04
N SER A 94 -10.05 -7.31 -4.97
CA SER A 94 -10.84 -7.48 -3.75
C SER A 94 -12.29 -7.07 -3.91
N GLY A 95 -13.14 -7.65 -3.09
CA GLY A 95 -14.57 -7.35 -3.03
C GLY A 95 -14.86 -5.99 -2.38
N GLY A 96 -16.15 -5.71 -2.24
CA GLY A 96 -16.65 -4.46 -1.69
C GLY A 96 -16.96 -3.41 -2.76
N GLN A 97 -17.64 -2.35 -2.35
CA GLN A 97 -17.95 -1.22 -3.24
C GLN A 97 -16.64 -0.49 -3.62
N ARG A 98 -16.47 -0.18 -4.91
CA ARG A 98 -15.28 0.50 -5.43
C ARG A 98 -15.07 1.87 -4.77
N GLY A 99 -13.82 2.11 -4.32
CA GLY A 99 -13.42 3.35 -3.67
C GLY A 99 -14.14 3.62 -2.34
N HIS A 100 -14.59 2.57 -1.62
CA HIS A 100 -15.35 2.68 -0.39
C HIS A 100 -14.80 1.81 0.74
N VAL A 101 -14.85 2.35 1.95
CA VAL A 101 -14.68 1.61 3.20
C VAL A 101 -15.51 2.28 4.29
N ASN A 102 -16.13 1.51 5.17
CA ASN A 102 -16.91 2.06 6.29
C ASN A 102 -16.01 2.70 7.36
N HIS A 103 -14.90 2.05 7.68
CA HIS A 103 -13.90 2.53 8.62
C HIS A 103 -12.50 2.33 8.04
N PHE A 104 -11.71 3.39 7.91
CA PHE A 104 -10.35 3.29 7.33
C PHE A 104 -9.46 2.29 8.09
N HIS A 105 -9.66 2.17 9.40
CA HIS A 105 -8.95 1.22 10.24
C HIS A 105 -9.20 -0.26 9.90
N ASP A 106 -10.27 -0.56 9.14
CA ASP A 106 -10.54 -1.93 8.70
C ASP A 106 -9.46 -2.42 7.72
N TYR A 107 -8.82 -1.53 6.97
CA TYR A 107 -7.64 -1.88 6.17
C TYR A 107 -6.49 -2.42 7.03
N ALA A 108 -6.17 -1.77 8.15
CA ALA A 108 -5.13 -2.24 9.07
C ALA A 108 -5.48 -3.60 9.70
N LYS A 109 -6.76 -3.82 10.02
CA LYS A 109 -7.24 -5.12 10.51
C LYS A 109 -7.16 -6.22 9.43
N ASP A 110 -7.40 -5.90 8.17
CA ASP A 110 -7.26 -6.86 7.07
C ASP A 110 -5.79 -7.21 6.83
N VAL A 111 -4.87 -6.24 6.97
CA VAL A 111 -3.41 -6.52 6.97
C VAL A 111 -3.04 -7.42 8.16
N HIS A 112 -3.60 -7.19 9.36
CA HIS A 112 -3.41 -8.08 10.51
C HIS A 112 -3.89 -9.52 10.23
N ARG A 113 -5.04 -9.70 9.57
CA ARG A 113 -5.53 -11.03 9.15
C ARG A 113 -4.60 -11.70 8.15
N LEU A 114 -4.11 -10.94 7.14
CA LEU A 114 -3.12 -11.45 6.20
C LEU A 114 -1.84 -11.88 6.92
N ASN A 115 -1.38 -11.11 7.91
CA ASN A 115 -0.20 -11.47 8.72
C ASN A 115 -0.41 -12.81 9.46
N GLY A 116 -1.62 -13.07 9.97
CA GLY A 116 -1.96 -14.37 10.56
C GLY A 116 -1.79 -15.54 9.57
N LEU A 117 -2.19 -15.35 8.30
CA LEU A 117 -1.97 -16.34 7.24
C LEU A 117 -0.48 -16.49 6.90
N VAL A 118 0.23 -15.37 6.78
CA VAL A 118 1.68 -15.35 6.55
C VAL A 118 2.42 -16.13 7.63
N ARG A 119 2.13 -15.87 8.92
CA ARG A 119 2.76 -16.56 10.05
C ARG A 119 2.45 -18.07 10.07
N ALA A 120 1.27 -18.47 9.59
CA ALA A 120 0.91 -19.89 9.47
C ALA A 120 1.64 -20.58 8.31
N GLU A 121 1.85 -19.89 7.16
CA GLU A 121 2.54 -20.43 5.99
C GLU A 121 4.07 -20.37 6.10
N GLN A 122 4.60 -19.39 6.83
CA GLN A 122 6.04 -19.12 7.00
C GLN A 122 6.38 -19.04 8.50
N PRO A 123 6.25 -20.15 9.24
CA PRO A 123 6.44 -20.15 10.69
C PRO A 123 7.88 -19.80 11.06
N GLY A 124 8.04 -18.91 12.05
CA GLY A 124 9.36 -18.51 12.56
C GLY A 124 10.07 -17.45 11.71
N GLN A 125 9.62 -17.18 10.49
CA GLN A 125 10.29 -16.20 9.64
C GLN A 125 10.03 -14.76 10.10
N PRO A 126 11.03 -13.86 10.07
CA PRO A 126 10.82 -12.45 10.33
C PRO A 126 9.92 -11.83 9.25
N VAL A 127 9.07 -10.87 9.67
CA VAL A 127 8.10 -10.20 8.79
C VAL A 127 8.38 -8.71 8.74
N ALA A 128 8.51 -8.17 7.53
CA ALA A 128 8.47 -6.74 7.26
C ALA A 128 7.15 -6.36 6.58
N VAL A 129 6.69 -5.12 6.81
CA VAL A 129 5.54 -4.55 6.09
C VAL A 129 6.01 -3.34 5.30
N PHE A 130 5.82 -3.39 3.99
CA PHE A 130 6.06 -2.28 3.08
C PHE A 130 4.72 -1.63 2.72
N GLY A 131 4.58 -0.32 2.97
CA GLY A 131 3.40 0.45 2.59
C GLY A 131 3.73 1.69 1.77
N HIS A 132 2.98 1.90 0.69
CA HIS A 132 3.13 3.06 -0.20
C HIS A 132 1.92 3.98 -0.13
N SER A 133 2.12 5.29 -0.05
CA SER A 133 1.07 6.31 -0.14
C SER A 133 -0.05 6.10 0.89
N MET A 134 -1.30 5.82 0.44
CA MET A 134 -2.39 5.37 1.31
C MET A 134 -1.98 4.12 2.11
N GLY A 135 -1.30 3.16 1.46
CA GLY A 135 -0.76 1.97 2.11
C GLY A 135 0.29 2.31 3.17
N GLY A 136 1.05 3.38 2.97
CA GLY A 136 1.95 3.93 3.99
C GLY A 136 1.20 4.44 5.23
N LEU A 137 0.08 5.14 5.04
CA LEU A 137 -0.80 5.54 6.15
C LEU A 137 -1.42 4.32 6.86
N ILE A 138 -1.85 3.30 6.09
CA ILE A 138 -2.36 2.03 6.64
C ILE A 138 -1.27 1.31 7.44
N THR A 139 -0.05 1.24 6.92
CA THR A 139 1.09 0.61 7.62
C THR A 139 1.42 1.31 8.92
N LEU A 140 1.38 2.65 8.96
CA LEU A 140 1.56 3.40 10.21
C LEU A 140 0.42 3.15 11.21
N ASP A 141 -0.83 3.10 10.76
CA ASP A 141 -1.98 2.74 11.58
C ASP A 141 -1.88 1.31 12.13
N TYR A 142 -1.41 0.39 11.29
CA TYR A 142 -1.17 -1.01 11.65
C TYR A 142 -0.06 -1.14 12.68
N ALA A 143 1.09 -0.51 12.46
CA ALA A 143 2.23 -0.50 13.38
C ALA A 143 1.88 0.07 14.77
N GLN A 144 1.04 1.10 14.82
CA GLN A 144 0.59 1.72 16.06
C GLN A 144 -0.44 0.85 16.81
N THR A 145 -1.21 0.03 16.09
CA THR A 145 -2.26 -0.81 16.68
C THR A 145 -1.73 -2.20 17.05
N TYR A 146 -0.87 -2.77 16.22
CA TYR A 146 -0.31 -4.12 16.34
C TYR A 146 1.23 -4.11 16.27
N PRO A 147 1.91 -3.45 17.21
CA PRO A 147 3.35 -3.19 17.11
C PRO A 147 4.23 -4.44 17.17
N LYS A 148 3.66 -5.60 17.52
CA LYS A 148 4.38 -6.89 17.60
C LYS A 148 4.14 -7.80 16.39
N ASP A 149 3.37 -7.35 15.42
CA ASP A 149 2.99 -8.15 14.27
C ASP A 149 4.09 -8.22 13.20
N ALA A 150 4.97 -7.24 13.17
CA ALA A 150 6.10 -7.22 12.27
C ALA A 150 7.40 -6.85 13.00
N ASP A 151 8.50 -7.34 12.45
CA ASP A 151 9.83 -7.12 12.97
C ASP A 151 10.39 -5.76 12.51
N CYS A 152 9.92 -5.27 11.35
CA CYS A 152 10.24 -3.94 10.86
C CYS A 152 9.19 -3.39 9.88
N TRP A 153 9.22 -2.07 9.69
CA TRP A 153 8.27 -1.30 8.90
C TRP A 153 9.00 -0.49 7.83
N VAL A 154 8.51 -0.56 6.59
CA VAL A 154 9.01 0.26 5.47
C VAL A 154 7.84 1.08 4.93
N VAL A 155 7.97 2.39 4.93
CA VAL A 155 6.90 3.31 4.55
C VAL A 155 7.39 4.28 3.48
N GLN A 156 6.86 4.19 2.29
CA GLN A 156 7.20 5.05 1.16
C GLN A 156 6.12 6.09 0.92
N ALA A 157 6.50 7.36 0.88
CA ALA A 157 5.67 8.51 0.52
C ALA A 157 4.28 8.47 1.20
N PRO A 158 4.19 8.37 2.55
CA PRO A 158 2.93 8.10 3.23
C PRO A 158 1.94 9.26 3.15
N ALA A 159 0.68 8.96 2.89
CA ALA A 159 -0.41 9.94 2.81
C ALA A 159 -0.81 10.47 4.21
N VAL A 160 0.14 10.98 5.00
CA VAL A 160 -0.11 11.45 6.38
C VAL A 160 -0.81 12.80 6.46
N ARG A 161 -0.84 13.58 5.37
CA ARG A 161 -1.55 14.86 5.28
C ARG A 161 -2.24 15.00 3.93
N ALA A 162 -3.49 15.46 3.95
CA ALA A 162 -4.18 15.99 2.78
C ALA A 162 -4.48 17.48 3.01
N GLU A 163 -4.30 18.29 1.99
CA GLU A 163 -4.68 19.70 1.99
C GLU A 163 -6.06 19.85 1.39
N MET A 164 -7.03 20.12 2.24
CA MET A 164 -8.42 20.39 1.84
C MET A 164 -8.93 21.61 2.62
N SER A 165 -9.65 22.49 1.93
CA SER A 165 -10.26 23.64 2.59
C SER A 165 -11.28 23.17 3.63
N ALA A 166 -11.42 23.95 4.73
CA ALA A 166 -12.38 23.63 5.80
C ALA A 166 -13.83 23.55 5.25
N LEU A 167 -14.17 24.40 4.27
CA LEU A 167 -15.47 24.39 3.62
C LEU A 167 -15.71 23.07 2.86
N LEU A 168 -14.72 22.59 2.11
CA LEU A 168 -14.83 21.32 1.38
C LEU A 168 -14.96 20.14 2.36
N VAL A 169 -14.16 20.11 3.43
CA VAL A 169 -14.27 19.08 4.49
C VAL A 169 -15.65 19.10 5.14
N PHE A 170 -16.21 20.28 5.39
CA PHE A 170 -17.56 20.42 5.93
C PHE A 170 -18.62 19.88 4.94
N ALA A 171 -18.55 20.27 3.67
CA ALA A 171 -19.46 19.79 2.62
C ALA A 171 -19.38 18.26 2.47
N LEU A 172 -18.17 17.68 2.45
CA LEU A 172 -17.97 16.23 2.41
C LEU A 172 -18.60 15.51 3.60
N ARG A 173 -18.54 16.10 4.80
CA ARG A 173 -19.19 15.52 5.99
C ARG A 173 -20.71 15.52 5.87
N LEU A 174 -21.30 16.58 5.32
CA LEU A 174 -22.75 16.63 5.06
C LEU A 174 -23.15 15.58 4.01
N VAL A 175 -22.42 15.48 2.90
CA VAL A 175 -22.65 14.45 1.89
C VAL A 175 -22.50 13.05 2.50
N ASN A 176 -21.48 12.80 3.29
CA ASN A 176 -21.27 11.54 3.98
C ASN A 176 -22.40 11.18 4.95
N LEU A 177 -23.04 12.17 5.57
CA LEU A 177 -24.16 11.94 6.49
C LEU A 177 -25.42 11.44 5.73
N VAL A 178 -25.68 12.01 4.53
CA VAL A 178 -26.92 11.76 3.75
C VAL A 178 -26.71 10.63 2.71
N ARG A 179 -25.55 10.62 2.05
CA ARG A 179 -25.21 9.67 0.97
C ARG A 179 -23.74 9.21 1.09
N PRO A 180 -23.41 8.38 2.07
CA PRO A 180 -22.01 7.95 2.34
C PRO A 180 -21.37 7.25 1.15
N THR A 181 -22.14 6.60 0.31
CA THR A 181 -21.71 5.87 -0.89
C THR A 181 -21.65 6.71 -2.16
N PHE A 182 -21.95 8.03 -2.06
CA PHE A 182 -21.83 8.94 -3.20
C PHE A 182 -20.36 8.97 -3.66
N SER A 183 -20.17 8.52 -4.91
CA SER A 183 -18.83 8.42 -5.52
C SER A 183 -18.50 9.67 -6.30
N MET A 184 -17.26 10.11 -6.19
CA MET A 184 -16.68 11.22 -6.94
C MET A 184 -15.43 10.73 -7.65
N GLU A 185 -15.24 11.15 -8.90
CA GLU A 185 -13.96 10.99 -9.57
C GLU A 185 -12.91 11.82 -8.84
N ARG A 186 -11.72 11.26 -8.68
CA ARG A 186 -10.60 12.03 -8.18
C ARG A 186 -10.05 12.88 -9.32
N PRO A 187 -9.82 14.19 -9.10
CA PRO A 187 -8.98 14.95 -10.03
C PRO A 187 -7.64 14.23 -10.11
N GLY A 188 -7.06 14.16 -11.31
CA GLY A 188 -5.83 13.40 -11.57
C GLY A 188 -4.81 13.54 -10.44
N ASP A 189 -4.34 12.41 -9.95
CA ASP A 189 -3.56 12.31 -8.70
C ASP A 189 -2.11 12.85 -8.83
N GLY A 190 -1.85 13.74 -9.79
CA GLY A 190 -0.50 14.21 -10.11
C GLY A 190 0.28 13.20 -10.97
N VAL A 191 1.52 13.53 -11.28
CA VAL A 191 2.40 12.61 -12.02
C VAL A 191 3.12 11.72 -11.01
N ILE A 192 2.76 10.42 -11.00
CA ILE A 192 3.25 9.46 -10.00
C ILE A 192 4.72 9.09 -10.19
N SER A 193 5.22 9.15 -11.42
CA SER A 193 6.59 8.76 -11.81
C SER A 193 7.09 9.66 -12.92
N ARG A 194 8.41 9.83 -13.04
CA ARG A 194 9.08 10.46 -14.18
C ARG A 194 9.22 9.52 -15.38
N ASP A 195 8.98 8.22 -15.19
CA ASP A 195 8.99 7.23 -16.25
C ASP A 195 7.65 7.25 -17.02
N PRO A 196 7.62 7.70 -18.29
CA PRO A 196 6.39 7.78 -19.07
C PRO A 196 5.71 6.42 -19.28
N GLU A 197 6.49 5.33 -19.29
CA GLU A 197 5.97 3.98 -19.45
C GLU A 197 5.22 3.54 -18.18
N GLU A 198 5.71 3.87 -16.99
CA GLU A 198 5.01 3.58 -15.74
C GLU A 198 3.74 4.43 -15.59
N VAL A 199 3.77 5.69 -16.04
CA VAL A 199 2.57 6.55 -16.08
C VAL A 199 1.53 5.94 -17.03
N ARG A 200 1.93 5.52 -18.24
CA ARG A 200 1.02 4.85 -19.18
C ARG A 200 0.44 3.56 -18.61
N ARG A 201 1.26 2.72 -17.96
CA ARG A 201 0.79 1.48 -17.31
C ARG A 201 -0.23 1.76 -16.22
N PHE A 202 -0.04 2.84 -15.47
CA PHE A 202 -0.99 3.26 -14.44
C PHE A 202 -2.32 3.73 -15.04
N GLU A 203 -2.29 4.55 -16.11
CA GLU A 203 -3.48 5.09 -16.76
C GLU A 203 -4.29 4.02 -17.51
N GLU A 204 -3.60 3.01 -18.08
CA GLU A 204 -4.23 1.92 -18.84
C GLU A 204 -4.61 0.71 -17.96
N ASP A 205 -4.34 0.75 -16.65
CA ASP A 205 -4.58 -0.38 -15.75
C ASP A 205 -6.08 -0.59 -15.51
N PRO A 206 -6.65 -1.72 -15.95
CA PRO A 206 -8.08 -2.01 -15.79
C PRO A 206 -8.51 -2.26 -14.35
N LEU A 207 -7.56 -2.49 -13.43
CA LEU A 207 -7.82 -2.67 -12.00
C LEU A 207 -7.72 -1.36 -11.22
N PHE A 208 -7.29 -0.28 -11.87
CA PHE A 208 -7.26 1.04 -11.27
C PHE A 208 -8.68 1.54 -10.95
N VAL A 209 -8.85 2.10 -9.76
CA VAL A 209 -10.13 2.65 -9.29
C VAL A 209 -10.02 4.18 -9.18
N PRO A 210 -10.56 4.94 -10.15
CA PRO A 210 -10.41 6.41 -10.20
C PRO A 210 -11.35 7.16 -9.27
N ILE A 211 -12.22 6.47 -8.55
CA ILE A 211 -13.26 7.07 -7.72
C ILE A 211 -12.98 6.90 -6.22
N SER A 212 -13.53 7.81 -5.42
CA SER A 212 -13.64 7.65 -3.97
C SER A 212 -15.02 8.08 -3.50
N THR A 213 -15.58 7.36 -2.53
CA THR A 213 -16.86 7.75 -1.93
C THR A 213 -16.69 8.86 -0.89
N ALA A 214 -17.75 9.60 -0.61
CA ALA A 214 -17.77 10.61 0.45
C ALA A 214 -17.37 10.01 1.80
N ARG A 215 -17.81 8.78 2.10
CA ARG A 215 -17.39 8.03 3.28
C ARG A 215 -15.88 7.82 3.29
N TRP A 216 -15.31 7.30 2.20
CA TRP A 216 -13.88 7.04 2.10
C TRP A 216 -13.04 8.30 2.36
N LEU A 217 -13.42 9.44 1.73
CA LEU A 217 -12.74 10.74 1.92
C LEU A 217 -12.79 11.23 3.37
N VAL A 218 -13.92 11.10 4.04
CA VAL A 218 -14.03 11.46 5.46
C VAL A 218 -13.19 10.52 6.34
N GLN A 219 -13.15 9.24 5.99
CA GLN A 219 -12.43 8.22 6.75
C GLN A 219 -10.91 8.35 6.64
N ILE A 220 -10.35 8.70 5.48
CA ILE A 220 -8.89 8.94 5.37
C ILE A 220 -8.46 10.17 6.18
N LEU A 221 -9.24 11.26 6.16
CA LEU A 221 -8.97 12.44 7.00
C LEU A 221 -9.02 12.11 8.50
N THR A 222 -9.91 11.22 8.89
CA THR A 222 -10.02 10.73 10.27
C THR A 222 -8.80 9.87 10.64
N ALA A 223 -8.37 8.99 9.74
CA ALA A 223 -7.18 8.15 9.92
C ALA A 223 -5.90 8.98 10.04
N GLN A 224 -5.71 10.00 9.18
CA GLN A 224 -4.58 10.93 9.27
C GLN A 224 -4.49 11.61 10.64
N LYS A 225 -5.63 12.04 11.19
CA LYS A 225 -5.69 12.63 12.53
C LYS A 225 -5.33 11.63 13.61
N ARG A 226 -5.88 10.40 13.53
CA ARG A 226 -5.60 9.32 14.48
C ARG A 226 -4.13 8.94 14.48
N VAL A 227 -3.55 8.65 13.30
CA VAL A 227 -2.15 8.26 13.15
C VAL A 227 -1.20 9.35 13.66
N LYS A 228 -1.51 10.62 13.41
CA LYS A 228 -0.73 11.75 13.97
C LYS A 228 -0.85 11.88 15.49
N ALA A 229 -2.03 11.64 16.05
CA ALA A 229 -2.25 11.68 17.49
C ALA A 229 -1.55 10.51 18.21
N SER A 230 -1.46 9.36 17.54
CA SER A 230 -0.85 8.13 18.09
C SER A 230 0.62 7.96 17.70
N VAL A 231 1.31 8.98 17.18
CA VAL A 231 2.69 8.89 16.70
C VAL A 231 3.66 8.32 17.74
N ALA A 232 3.41 8.56 19.02
CA ALA A 232 4.18 8.00 20.13
C ALA A 232 4.10 6.47 20.28
N ALA A 233 3.08 5.84 19.67
CA ALA A 233 2.93 4.39 19.64
C ALA A 233 3.69 3.74 18.46
N THR A 234 4.26 4.53 17.55
CA THR A 234 5.09 4.02 16.45
C THR A 234 6.42 3.51 17.03
N SER A 235 6.60 2.21 17.02
CA SER A 235 7.75 1.53 17.62
C SER A 235 8.32 0.48 16.67
N GLY A 236 9.51 -0.04 17.01
CA GLY A 236 10.26 -0.97 16.17
C GLY A 236 11.07 -0.27 15.08
N PRO A 237 11.90 -1.04 14.37
CA PRO A 237 12.70 -0.54 13.26
C PRO A 237 11.80 0.03 12.15
N LEU A 238 12.05 1.27 11.74
CA LEU A 238 11.26 1.97 10.73
C LEU A 238 12.15 2.63 9.68
N LEU A 239 11.91 2.29 8.42
CA LEU A 239 12.43 3.01 7.26
C LEU A 239 11.32 3.84 6.63
N MET A 240 11.54 5.14 6.45
CA MET A 240 10.68 5.99 5.65
C MET A 240 11.45 6.48 4.42
N LEU A 241 10.76 6.53 3.26
CA LEU A 241 11.34 6.97 1.99
C LEU A 241 10.46 8.07 1.39
N GLN A 242 11.07 9.14 0.85
CA GLN A 242 10.33 10.26 0.27
C GLN A 242 11.08 10.88 -0.92
N GLY A 243 10.39 11.03 -2.06
CA GLY A 243 10.84 11.83 -3.19
C GLY A 243 10.69 13.33 -2.90
N THR A 244 11.72 14.14 -3.20
CA THR A 244 11.64 15.59 -2.90
C THR A 244 10.75 16.35 -3.89
N ALA A 245 10.54 15.81 -5.09
CA ALA A 245 9.65 16.38 -6.11
C ALA A 245 8.28 15.67 -6.19
N ASP A 246 7.91 14.93 -5.14
CA ASP A 246 6.58 14.32 -5.00
C ASP A 246 5.50 15.40 -5.02
N ASN A 247 4.56 15.29 -5.97
CA ASN A 247 3.45 16.23 -6.15
C ASN A 247 2.08 15.60 -5.81
N VAL A 248 2.08 14.37 -5.28
CA VAL A 248 0.88 13.63 -4.81
C VAL A 248 0.72 13.77 -3.30
N VAL A 249 1.80 13.52 -2.54
CA VAL A 249 1.84 13.78 -1.10
C VAL A 249 2.84 14.89 -0.79
N ILE A 250 2.68 15.54 0.34
CA ILE A 250 3.50 16.69 0.75
C ILE A 250 4.79 16.17 1.40
N PRO A 251 5.99 16.31 0.77
CA PRO A 251 7.24 15.80 1.35
C PRO A 251 7.52 16.34 2.76
N ALA A 252 7.26 17.63 3.00
CA ALA A 252 7.43 18.25 4.31
C ALA A 252 6.54 17.58 5.38
N ALA A 253 5.36 17.07 5.03
CA ALA A 253 4.50 16.38 5.98
C ALA A 253 5.07 15.03 6.42
N THR A 254 5.78 14.33 5.53
CA THR A 254 6.51 13.09 5.85
C THR A 254 7.65 13.40 6.82
N GLN A 255 8.44 14.45 6.55
CA GLN A 255 9.53 14.91 7.42
C GLN A 255 9.00 15.27 8.83
N GLU A 256 7.98 16.14 8.91
CA GLU A 256 7.36 16.55 10.18
C GLU A 256 6.81 15.36 10.98
N PHE A 257 6.23 14.37 10.30
CA PHE A 257 5.73 13.17 10.95
C PHE A 257 6.88 12.31 11.49
N PHE A 258 7.92 12.09 10.68
CA PHE A 258 9.12 11.32 11.06
C PHE A 258 9.82 11.89 12.29
N GLU A 259 9.98 13.22 12.37
CA GLU A 259 10.64 13.89 13.51
C GLU A 259 9.94 13.63 14.84
N ARG A 260 8.64 13.35 14.82
CA ARG A 260 7.83 13.10 16.02
C ARG A 260 7.82 11.63 16.46
N ILE A 261 8.35 10.70 15.64
CA ILE A 261 8.38 9.27 15.97
C ILE A 261 9.46 9.04 17.05
N PRO A 262 9.13 8.41 18.20
CA PRO A 262 10.09 8.20 19.28
C PRO A 262 11.00 6.97 19.08
N ALA A 263 10.75 6.11 18.09
CA ALA A 263 11.51 4.89 17.85
C ALA A 263 13.00 5.20 17.71
N ALA A 264 13.85 4.45 18.44
CA ALA A 264 15.30 4.64 18.41
C ALA A 264 15.90 4.19 17.07
N ASP A 265 15.42 3.08 16.50
CA ASP A 265 15.81 2.60 15.19
C ASP A 265 14.84 3.10 14.12
N ARG A 266 15.07 4.33 13.65
CA ARG A 266 14.32 4.94 12.57
C ARG A 266 15.24 5.61 11.57
N THR A 267 14.92 5.48 10.28
CA THR A 267 15.68 6.06 9.18
C THR A 267 14.74 6.77 8.23
N LEU A 268 15.05 7.99 7.82
CA LEU A 268 14.39 8.68 6.72
C LEU A 268 15.38 8.86 5.58
N LEU A 269 15.04 8.36 4.40
CA LEU A 269 15.81 8.56 3.18
C LEU A 269 15.01 9.47 2.24
N THR A 270 15.64 10.54 1.76
CA THR A 270 15.07 11.44 0.79
C THR A 270 15.79 11.30 -0.55
N TYR A 271 15.04 11.34 -1.65
CA TYR A 271 15.56 11.16 -3.00
C TYR A 271 15.30 12.43 -3.81
N ASP A 272 16.38 13.14 -4.12
CA ASP A 272 16.30 14.42 -4.79
C ASP A 272 15.74 14.31 -6.22
N GLY A 273 14.73 15.10 -6.52
CA GLY A 273 14.04 15.11 -7.81
C GLY A 273 13.15 13.90 -8.10
N TYR A 274 13.06 12.91 -7.21
CA TYR A 274 12.14 11.77 -7.41
C TYR A 274 10.71 12.14 -7.11
N TYR A 275 9.79 11.48 -7.84
CA TYR A 275 8.35 11.63 -7.70
C TYR A 275 7.78 10.64 -6.67
N HIS A 276 6.48 10.34 -6.77
CA HIS A 276 5.71 9.64 -5.75
C HIS A 276 6.05 8.14 -5.63
N GLU A 277 6.13 7.43 -6.76
CA GLU A 277 6.40 5.99 -6.82
C GLU A 277 7.91 5.70 -6.94
N LEU A 278 8.69 5.86 -5.87
CA LEU A 278 10.15 5.67 -5.88
C LEU A 278 10.57 4.30 -6.47
N HIS A 279 9.75 3.27 -6.24
CA HIS A 279 9.98 1.90 -6.71
C HIS A 279 9.67 1.71 -8.20
N ASN A 280 9.04 2.70 -8.84
CA ASN A 280 8.66 2.73 -10.24
C ASN A 280 9.18 3.98 -10.96
N ASP A 281 10.02 4.80 -10.33
CA ASP A 281 10.52 6.04 -10.92
C ASP A 281 11.83 5.82 -11.69
N ILE A 282 12.22 6.77 -12.51
CA ILE A 282 13.55 6.77 -13.16
C ILE A 282 14.63 6.76 -12.08
N GLY A 283 15.53 5.76 -12.11
CA GLY A 283 16.55 5.55 -11.10
C GLY A 283 16.07 4.73 -9.89
N LYS A 284 14.97 3.99 -10.01
CA LYS A 284 14.39 3.11 -8.99
C LYS A 284 15.37 2.12 -8.36
N GLU A 285 16.47 1.82 -9.05
CA GLU A 285 17.53 0.93 -8.53
C GLU A 285 18.09 1.41 -7.20
N LYS A 286 18.19 2.73 -7.01
CA LYS A 286 18.72 3.32 -5.78
C LYS A 286 17.78 3.12 -4.60
N PRO A 287 16.50 3.57 -4.61
CA PRO A 287 15.59 3.32 -3.50
C PRO A 287 15.32 1.82 -3.27
N LEU A 288 15.25 1.00 -4.31
CA LEU A 288 15.10 -0.45 -4.17
C LEU A 288 16.32 -1.08 -3.47
N SER A 289 17.55 -0.69 -3.83
CA SER A 289 18.76 -1.18 -3.17
C SER A 289 18.85 -0.73 -1.71
N ASP A 290 18.42 0.49 -1.41
CA ASP A 290 18.40 1.02 -0.04
C ASP A 290 17.37 0.25 0.83
N ILE A 291 16.18 -0.07 0.28
CA ILE A 291 15.19 -0.93 0.96
C ILE A 291 15.80 -2.31 1.27
N ILE A 292 16.36 -2.96 0.25
CA ILE A 292 16.97 -4.29 0.41
C ILE A 292 18.09 -4.28 1.46
N GLY A 293 19.01 -3.34 1.35
CA GLY A 293 20.13 -3.22 2.29
C GLY A 293 19.64 -2.97 3.73
N TRP A 294 18.61 -2.14 3.89
CA TRP A 294 18.02 -1.86 5.20
C TRP A 294 17.31 -3.07 5.80
N LEU A 295 16.56 -3.83 4.98
CA LEU A 295 15.89 -5.08 5.39
C LEU A 295 16.92 -6.15 5.74
N ASN A 296 17.95 -6.35 4.90
CA ASN A 296 19.01 -7.33 5.13
C ASN A 296 19.75 -7.12 6.45
N ALA A 297 19.89 -5.88 6.90
CA ALA A 297 20.53 -5.57 8.17
C ALA A 297 19.65 -5.86 9.42
N ARG A 298 18.34 -6.08 9.26
CA ARG A 298 17.37 -6.20 10.37
C ARG A 298 16.57 -7.50 10.37
N MET A 299 16.43 -8.14 9.23
CA MET A 299 15.73 -9.42 9.07
C MET A 299 16.78 -10.56 9.02
N VAL A 300 17.59 -10.64 10.03
CA VAL A 300 18.54 -11.74 10.27
C VAL A 300 17.95 -12.71 11.28
N GLU A 301 18.19 -14.01 11.06
CA GLU A 301 17.86 -15.07 12.00
C GLU A 301 18.54 -14.88 13.36
#